data_eed0432eb5501c733e9ac5e6dd18f210
#
_entry.id   eed0432eb5501c733e9ac5e6dd18f210
#
_cell.length_a   1.000
_cell.length_b   1.000
_cell.length_c   1.000
_cell.angle_alpha   90.00
_cell.angle_beta   90.00
_cell.angle_gamma   90.00
#
_symmetry.space_group_name_H-M   'P 1'
#
loop_
_entity.id
_entity.type
_entity.pdbx_description
1 polymer ?
#
loop_
_entity_poly.entity_id
_entity_poly.type
_entity_poly.pdbx_seq_one_letter_code
_entity_poly.pdbx_strand_id
1 'polypeptide(L)'
;SLSYICDKPNNIQKSYARLMQHYKMSVHMDFMDGHFVPRLGVHPEAVDELDYAEHIDIHAMIACNNPAWEDILKTRADVIFAHYESFHSEQQCEDFLSRDARLKLAFKPYHTIQQIDTICDRLAVDEFLLMAYNPGIKVQDAYYNLETLADTQRHVTVDGGVKLSTVQQFKDEPKVTLVAGSKVLFNDNYEANIECLIS
;
A
#
# COMPACT_ATOMS: atom_id res chain seq x y z
N SER A 1 -1.95 8.43 -0.73
CA SER A 1 -0.84 7.99 0.12
C SER A 1 0.51 8.14 -0.57
N LEU A 2 1.57 8.42 0.18
CA LEU A 2 2.93 8.50 -0.34
C LEU A 2 3.73 7.28 0.13
N SER A 3 4.31 6.53 -0.82
CA SER A 3 5.18 5.39 -0.51
C SER A 3 6.49 5.87 0.14
N TYR A 4 6.80 5.35 1.32
CA TYR A 4 8.06 5.55 2.00
C TYR A 4 9.10 4.58 1.46
N ILE A 5 9.99 5.06 0.58
CA ILE A 5 11.03 4.23 -0.04
C ILE A 5 12.38 4.56 0.58
N CYS A 6 12.98 3.60 1.26
CA CYS A 6 14.24 3.74 1.99
C CYS A 6 15.52 3.91 1.13
N ASP A 7 15.44 4.12 -0.18
CA ASP A 7 16.61 4.10 -1.05
C ASP A 7 17.55 5.33 -0.96
N LYS A 8 17.18 6.40 -0.21
CA LYS A 8 18.06 7.58 -0.01
C LYS A 8 17.91 8.18 1.40
N PRO A 9 18.74 7.76 2.36
CA PRO A 9 18.46 7.91 3.79
C PRO A 9 18.40 9.32 4.36
N ASN A 10 19.06 10.34 3.82
CA ASN A 10 19.31 11.59 4.58
C ASN A 10 18.54 12.83 4.13
N ASN A 11 18.04 12.90 2.89
CA ASN A 11 17.31 14.07 2.40
C ASN A 11 15.80 13.84 2.25
N ILE A 12 15.41 12.59 1.98
CA ILE A 12 14.00 12.23 1.75
C ILE A 12 13.20 12.37 3.05
N GLN A 13 13.72 11.90 4.20
CA GLN A 13 13.00 12.02 5.47
C GLN A 13 12.65 13.46 5.82
N LYS A 14 13.58 14.40 5.67
CA LYS A 14 13.32 15.83 5.96
C LYS A 14 12.34 16.46 4.97
N SER A 15 12.45 16.11 3.70
CA SER A 15 11.52 16.58 2.67
C SER A 15 10.13 15.98 2.85
N TYR A 16 10.05 14.68 3.20
CA TYR A 16 8.80 13.99 3.53
C TYR A 16 8.13 14.56 4.76
N ALA A 17 8.84 14.75 5.86
CA ALA A 17 8.28 15.35 7.07
C ALA A 17 7.66 16.73 6.78
N ARG A 18 8.36 17.57 5.99
CA ARG A 18 7.85 18.88 5.59
C ARG A 18 6.61 18.78 4.70
N LEU A 19 6.60 17.86 3.73
CA LEU A 19 5.48 17.65 2.82
C LEU A 19 4.25 17.13 3.56
N MET A 20 4.42 16.13 4.44
CA MET A 20 3.34 15.56 5.25
C MET A 20 2.69 16.58 6.16
N GLN A 21 3.49 17.42 6.85
CA GLN A 21 2.97 18.50 7.69
C GLN A 21 2.19 19.56 6.89
N HIS A 22 2.64 19.85 5.66
CA HIS A 22 2.00 20.87 4.83
C HIS A 22 0.73 20.38 4.14
N TYR A 23 0.71 19.13 3.69
CA TYR A 23 -0.34 18.57 2.81
C TYR A 23 -1.23 17.50 3.48
N LYS A 24 -1.04 17.17 4.76
CA LYS A 24 -1.83 16.16 5.49
C LYS A 24 -1.99 14.84 4.71
N MET A 25 -0.89 14.30 4.23
CA MET A 25 -0.88 13.09 3.42
C MET A 25 -0.65 11.85 4.29
N SER A 26 -1.18 10.71 3.88
CA SER A 26 -0.86 9.43 4.50
C SER A 26 0.49 8.89 4.03
N VAL A 27 1.13 8.08 4.87
CA VAL A 27 2.39 7.39 4.57
C VAL A 27 2.12 5.91 4.34
N HIS A 28 2.64 5.39 3.24
CA HIS A 28 2.59 3.98 2.88
C HIS A 28 3.95 3.31 3.09
N MET A 29 3.98 2.24 3.88
CA MET A 29 5.21 1.55 4.30
C MET A 29 5.26 0.15 3.72
N ASP A 30 6.24 -0.12 2.83
CA ASP A 30 6.45 -1.44 2.22
C ASP A 30 7.37 -2.31 3.08
N PHE A 31 6.80 -3.37 3.69
CA PHE A 31 7.56 -4.40 4.39
C PHE A 31 7.83 -5.59 3.47
N MET A 32 9.09 -5.95 3.31
CA MET A 32 9.50 -7.06 2.44
C MET A 32 10.58 -7.87 3.13
N ASP A 33 10.45 -9.21 3.11
CA ASP A 33 11.34 -10.14 3.81
C ASP A 33 12.39 -10.82 2.92
N GLY A 34 12.38 -10.52 1.62
CA GLY A 34 13.25 -11.18 0.65
C GLY A 34 12.82 -12.61 0.25
N HIS A 35 11.73 -13.14 0.85
CA HIS A 35 11.20 -14.48 0.58
C HIS A 35 9.88 -14.42 -0.20
N PHE A 36 8.89 -13.67 0.29
CA PHE A 36 7.62 -13.47 -0.41
C PHE A 36 7.81 -12.67 -1.69
N VAL A 37 8.68 -11.66 -1.65
CA VAL A 37 9.18 -10.91 -2.80
C VAL A 37 10.71 -10.87 -2.77
N PRO A 38 11.42 -10.84 -3.94
CA PRO A 38 12.88 -10.88 -3.99
C PRO A 38 13.51 -9.50 -3.64
N ARG A 39 13.06 -8.87 -2.57
CA ARG A 39 13.52 -7.57 -2.06
C ARG A 39 13.40 -7.49 -0.56
N LEU A 40 14.20 -6.62 0.04
CA LEU A 40 14.07 -6.20 1.43
C LEU A 40 13.38 -4.83 1.46
N GLY A 41 12.42 -4.67 2.37
CA GLY A 41 11.71 -3.43 2.64
C GLY A 41 12.22 -2.73 3.89
N VAL A 42 11.37 -1.86 4.45
CA VAL A 42 11.66 -1.16 5.70
C VAL A 42 11.48 -2.09 6.91
N HIS A 43 12.06 -1.72 8.04
CA HIS A 43 11.86 -2.43 9.31
C HIS A 43 10.62 -1.89 10.06
N PRO A 44 9.84 -2.70 10.80
CA PRO A 44 8.68 -2.23 11.57
C PRO A 44 8.95 -1.02 12.45
N GLU A 45 10.10 -0.96 13.10
CA GLU A 45 10.52 0.17 13.97
C GLU A 45 10.55 1.52 13.23
N ALA A 46 10.69 1.53 11.90
CA ALA A 46 10.67 2.78 11.13
C ALA A 46 9.31 3.49 11.19
N VAL A 47 8.24 2.80 11.55
CA VAL A 47 6.90 3.40 11.77
C VAL A 47 6.91 4.36 12.94
N ASP A 48 7.69 4.08 13.98
CA ASP A 48 7.77 4.91 15.20
C ASP A 48 8.49 6.24 14.95
N GLU A 49 9.29 6.33 13.88
CA GLU A 49 9.98 7.56 13.46
C GLU A 49 9.06 8.53 12.69
N LEU A 50 7.82 8.12 12.36
CA LEU A 50 6.87 8.87 11.54
C LEU A 50 5.86 9.69 12.38
N ASP A 51 6.29 10.27 13.49
CA ASP A 51 5.44 11.04 14.43
C ASP A 51 4.65 12.18 13.75
N TYR A 52 5.11 12.64 12.60
CA TYR A 52 4.48 13.67 11.78
C TYR A 52 3.36 13.13 10.85
N ALA A 53 3.21 11.82 10.69
CA ALA A 53 2.18 11.25 9.82
C ALA A 53 0.85 11.11 10.57
N GLU A 54 -0.21 11.69 10.02
CA GLU A 54 -1.57 11.58 10.58
C GLU A 54 -2.19 10.19 10.33
N HIS A 55 -1.80 9.52 9.23
CA HIS A 55 -2.26 8.19 8.86
C HIS A 55 -1.11 7.38 8.26
N ILE A 56 -0.98 6.15 8.69
CA ILE A 56 0.05 5.21 8.21
C ILE A 56 -0.62 3.90 7.81
N ASP A 57 -0.40 3.51 6.57
CA ASP A 57 -0.76 2.19 6.07
C ASP A 57 0.49 1.35 5.81
N ILE A 58 0.46 0.09 6.23
CA ILE A 58 1.52 -0.89 6.04
C ILE A 58 1.10 -1.88 4.97
N HIS A 59 1.97 -2.08 3.99
CA HIS A 59 1.85 -3.14 3.00
C HIS A 59 2.87 -4.24 3.30
N ALA A 60 2.41 -5.34 3.88
CA ALA A 60 3.27 -6.44 4.29
C ALA A 60 3.39 -7.51 3.21
N MET A 61 4.47 -7.45 2.45
CA MET A 61 4.85 -8.43 1.44
C MET A 61 5.72 -9.53 2.06
N ILE A 62 5.14 -10.25 3.03
CA ILE A 62 5.79 -11.32 3.81
C ILE A 62 4.87 -12.53 3.94
N ALA A 63 5.43 -13.70 4.23
CA ALA A 63 4.64 -14.90 4.46
C ALA A 63 3.76 -14.76 5.72
N CYS A 64 2.56 -15.36 5.71
CA CYS A 64 1.60 -15.28 6.83
C CYS A 64 2.15 -15.84 8.15
N ASN A 65 3.13 -16.74 8.11
CA ASN A 65 3.81 -17.33 9.28
C ASN A 65 5.13 -16.64 9.64
N ASN A 66 5.48 -15.52 9.02
CA ASN A 66 6.71 -14.78 9.32
C ASN A 66 6.63 -14.21 10.75
N PRO A 67 7.66 -14.41 11.60
CA PRO A 67 7.66 -13.88 12.98
C PRO A 67 7.61 -12.33 13.05
N ALA A 68 8.00 -11.62 11.99
CA ALA A 68 7.91 -10.16 11.93
C ALA A 68 6.47 -9.62 12.09
N TRP A 69 5.43 -10.47 11.91
CA TRP A 69 4.05 -10.08 12.18
C TRP A 69 3.81 -9.60 13.61
N GLU A 70 4.53 -10.19 14.58
CA GLU A 70 4.42 -9.77 15.99
C GLU A 70 4.90 -8.33 16.21
N ASP A 71 5.88 -7.87 15.45
CA ASP A 71 6.38 -6.50 15.54
C ASP A 71 5.53 -5.55 14.70
N ILE A 72 5.07 -5.97 13.52
CA ILE A 72 4.14 -5.19 12.69
C ILE A 72 2.85 -4.87 13.45
N LEU A 73 2.27 -5.85 14.15
CA LEU A 73 1.03 -5.67 14.92
C LEU A 73 1.19 -4.74 16.14
N LYS A 74 2.42 -4.53 16.63
CA LYS A 74 2.71 -3.56 17.71
C LYS A 74 2.85 -2.13 17.20
N THR A 75 3.02 -1.91 15.90
CA THR A 75 3.16 -0.58 15.34
C THR A 75 1.88 0.24 15.51
N ARG A 76 2.01 1.56 15.38
CA ARG A 76 0.87 2.49 15.40
C ARG A 76 0.17 2.66 14.05
N ALA A 77 0.42 1.79 13.08
CA ALA A 77 -0.24 1.86 11.78
C ALA A 77 -1.77 1.80 11.91
N ASP A 78 -2.46 2.53 11.04
CA ASP A 78 -3.93 2.59 11.01
C ASP A 78 -4.52 1.43 10.22
N VAL A 79 -3.83 1.00 9.15
CA VAL A 79 -4.21 -0.13 8.30
C VAL A 79 -3.00 -1.00 8.01
N ILE A 80 -3.19 -2.31 7.96
CA ILE A 80 -2.13 -3.29 7.68
C ILE A 80 -2.62 -4.27 6.63
N PHE A 81 -2.06 -4.19 5.43
CA PHE A 81 -2.41 -5.06 4.31
C PHE A 81 -1.54 -6.31 4.30
N ALA A 82 -2.16 -7.50 4.39
CA ALA A 82 -1.52 -8.80 4.25
C ALA A 82 -1.89 -9.42 2.90
N HIS A 83 -0.93 -9.95 2.17
CA HIS A 83 -1.21 -10.59 0.88
C HIS A 83 -2.07 -11.86 1.03
N TYR A 84 -3.22 -11.90 0.33
CA TYR A 84 -4.07 -13.07 0.27
C TYR A 84 -3.31 -14.31 -0.19
N GLU A 85 -2.39 -14.15 -1.12
CA GLU A 85 -1.55 -15.22 -1.67
C GLU A 85 -0.48 -15.75 -0.69
N SER A 86 -0.36 -15.17 0.49
CA SER A 86 0.50 -15.71 1.55
C SER A 86 -0.16 -16.81 2.36
N PHE A 87 -1.49 -16.96 2.26
CA PHE A 87 -2.28 -17.95 2.98
C PHE A 87 -2.47 -19.24 2.17
N HIS A 88 -2.49 -20.38 2.86
CA HIS A 88 -2.70 -21.71 2.24
C HIS A 88 -4.17 -22.14 2.23
N SER A 89 -5.03 -21.47 2.99
CA SER A 89 -6.48 -21.72 3.04
C SER A 89 -7.23 -20.48 3.49
N GLU A 90 -8.53 -20.38 3.15
CA GLU A 90 -9.40 -19.32 3.64
C GLU A 90 -9.51 -19.31 5.17
N GLN A 91 -9.58 -20.48 5.81
CA GLN A 91 -9.62 -20.58 7.27
C GLN A 91 -8.37 -19.95 7.90
N GLN A 92 -7.17 -20.23 7.37
CA GLN A 92 -5.94 -19.61 7.84
C GLN A 92 -5.98 -18.07 7.67
N CYS A 93 -6.55 -17.59 6.57
CA CYS A 93 -6.71 -16.17 6.31
C CYS A 93 -7.70 -15.54 7.32
N GLU A 94 -8.84 -16.16 7.56
CA GLU A 94 -9.86 -15.72 8.54
C GLU A 94 -9.28 -15.66 9.96
N ASP A 95 -8.62 -16.74 10.39
CA ASP A 95 -7.95 -16.81 11.69
C ASP A 95 -6.90 -15.69 11.84
N PHE A 96 -6.17 -15.39 10.76
CA PHE A 96 -5.17 -14.34 10.75
C PHE A 96 -5.81 -12.95 10.85
N LEU A 97 -6.84 -12.66 10.07
CA LEU A 97 -7.54 -11.37 10.08
C LEU A 97 -8.21 -11.09 11.43
N SER A 98 -8.64 -12.14 12.14
CA SER A 98 -9.25 -12.01 13.47
C SER A 98 -8.30 -11.51 14.56
N ARG A 99 -6.99 -11.52 14.33
CA ARG A 99 -5.96 -11.10 15.30
C ARG A 99 -5.97 -9.61 15.59
N ASP A 100 -6.32 -8.78 14.59
CA ASP A 100 -6.31 -7.32 14.72
C ASP A 100 -7.28 -6.69 13.70
N ALA A 101 -8.13 -5.78 14.14
CA ALA A 101 -9.13 -5.12 13.29
C ALA A 101 -8.52 -4.25 12.16
N ARG A 102 -7.25 -3.87 12.28
CA ARG A 102 -6.51 -3.11 11.27
C ARG A 102 -6.04 -3.98 10.10
N LEU A 103 -6.09 -5.31 10.24
CA LEU A 103 -5.68 -6.23 9.18
C LEU A 103 -6.69 -6.22 8.03
N LYS A 104 -6.18 -6.01 6.83
CA LYS A 104 -6.89 -6.04 5.55
C LYS A 104 -6.13 -6.90 4.56
N LEU A 105 -6.71 -7.13 3.39
CA LEU A 105 -6.08 -7.95 2.36
C LEU A 105 -5.40 -7.12 1.28
N ALA A 106 -4.26 -7.61 0.80
CA ALA A 106 -3.62 -7.18 -0.42
C ALA A 106 -3.71 -8.28 -1.49
N PHE A 107 -3.87 -7.89 -2.74
CA PHE A 107 -4.00 -8.80 -3.87
C PHE A 107 -2.96 -8.50 -4.96
N LYS A 108 -2.37 -9.54 -5.52
CA LYS A 108 -1.54 -9.45 -6.72
C LYS A 108 -2.39 -9.17 -7.97
N PRO A 109 -1.82 -8.63 -9.04
CA PRO A 109 -2.56 -8.10 -10.20
C PRO A 109 -3.22 -9.15 -11.11
N TYR A 110 -3.18 -10.42 -10.77
CA TYR A 110 -3.80 -11.47 -11.57
C TYR A 110 -5.23 -11.85 -11.10
N HIS A 111 -5.70 -11.29 -10.00
CA HIS A 111 -7.10 -11.43 -9.58
C HIS A 111 -7.98 -10.40 -10.30
N THR A 112 -9.13 -10.81 -10.77
CA THR A 112 -10.15 -9.86 -11.24
C THR A 112 -10.86 -9.21 -10.06
N ILE A 113 -11.46 -8.02 -10.25
CA ILE A 113 -12.23 -7.34 -9.20
C ILE A 113 -13.35 -8.24 -8.67
N GLN A 114 -14.06 -8.96 -9.52
CA GLN A 114 -15.13 -9.88 -9.13
C GLN A 114 -14.62 -11.02 -8.25
N GLN A 115 -13.41 -11.55 -8.53
CA GLN A 115 -12.77 -12.55 -7.67
C GLN A 115 -12.40 -11.97 -6.31
N ILE A 116 -11.82 -10.77 -6.29
CA ILE A 116 -11.46 -10.05 -5.07
C ILE A 116 -12.71 -9.78 -4.23
N ASP A 117 -13.76 -9.23 -4.83
CA ASP A 117 -15.02 -8.95 -4.14
C ASP A 117 -15.63 -10.22 -3.54
N THR A 118 -15.61 -11.34 -4.28
CA THR A 118 -16.08 -12.63 -3.78
C THR A 118 -15.30 -13.11 -2.56
N ILE A 119 -13.96 -12.94 -2.55
CA ILE A 119 -13.09 -13.29 -1.42
C ILE A 119 -13.39 -12.37 -0.24
N CYS A 120 -13.47 -11.07 -0.49
CA CYS A 120 -13.73 -10.06 0.54
C CYS A 120 -15.13 -10.25 1.19
N ASP A 121 -16.15 -10.63 0.42
CA ASP A 121 -17.49 -10.95 0.95
C ASP A 121 -17.44 -12.13 1.94
N ARG A 122 -16.71 -13.21 1.58
CA ARG A 122 -16.58 -14.39 2.45
C ARG A 122 -15.80 -14.12 3.73
N LEU A 123 -14.79 -13.25 3.65
CA LEU A 123 -13.88 -12.93 4.78
C LEU A 123 -14.27 -11.65 5.52
N ALA A 124 -15.43 -11.04 5.17
CA ALA A 124 -15.94 -9.79 5.76
C ALA A 124 -14.91 -8.63 5.72
N VAL A 125 -14.15 -8.52 4.61
CA VAL A 125 -13.17 -7.45 4.38
C VAL A 125 -13.84 -6.32 3.62
N ASP A 126 -13.78 -5.11 4.13
CA ASP A 126 -14.45 -3.91 3.62
C ASP A 126 -13.56 -3.03 2.73
N GLU A 127 -12.24 -3.18 2.85
CA GLU A 127 -11.25 -2.50 2.01
C GLU A 127 -10.08 -3.43 1.67
N PHE A 128 -9.40 -3.18 0.56
CA PHE A 128 -8.26 -3.97 0.15
C PHE A 128 -7.21 -3.15 -0.59
N LEU A 129 -5.97 -3.67 -0.64
CA LEU A 129 -4.92 -3.16 -1.49
C LEU A 129 -4.82 -4.00 -2.76
N LEU A 130 -4.72 -3.34 -3.90
CA LEU A 130 -4.48 -3.95 -5.20
C LEU A 130 -3.12 -3.54 -5.75
N MET A 131 -2.26 -4.54 -5.99
CA MET A 131 -1.03 -4.30 -6.73
C MET A 131 -1.33 -4.10 -8.21
N ALA A 132 -0.91 -2.97 -8.78
CA ALA A 132 -1.05 -2.73 -10.21
C ALA A 132 -0.02 -3.52 -11.06
N TYR A 133 1.01 -4.10 -10.44
CA TYR A 133 1.96 -5.04 -11.03
C TYR A 133 2.50 -6.00 -9.96
N ASN A 134 3.19 -7.07 -10.37
CA ASN A 134 3.73 -8.03 -9.41
C ASN A 134 4.71 -7.36 -8.42
N PRO A 135 4.51 -7.55 -7.10
CA PRO A 135 5.34 -6.93 -6.09
C PRO A 135 6.81 -7.37 -6.21
N GLY A 136 7.72 -6.47 -5.88
CA GLY A 136 9.16 -6.72 -5.94
C GLY A 136 9.79 -6.68 -7.34
N ILE A 137 8.99 -6.53 -8.42
CA ILE A 137 9.49 -6.44 -9.80
C ILE A 137 9.44 -4.98 -10.27
N LYS A 138 10.56 -4.47 -10.80
CA LYS A 138 10.56 -3.16 -11.49
C LYS A 138 9.98 -3.33 -12.88
N VAL A 139 8.73 -2.89 -13.08
CA VAL A 139 8.07 -2.84 -14.38
C VAL A 139 7.83 -1.40 -14.78
N GLN A 140 7.86 -1.12 -16.09
CA GLN A 140 7.64 0.24 -16.57
C GLN A 140 6.17 0.63 -16.61
N ASP A 141 5.27 -0.33 -16.81
CA ASP A 141 3.83 -0.12 -16.93
C ASP A 141 3.02 -1.05 -16.01
N ALA A 142 1.87 -0.56 -15.53
CA ALA A 142 0.95 -1.34 -14.75
C ALA A 142 0.31 -2.45 -15.61
N TYR A 143 0.17 -3.65 -15.02
CA TYR A 143 -0.52 -4.75 -15.68
C TYR A 143 -2.03 -4.68 -15.52
N TYR A 144 -2.48 -4.10 -14.41
CA TYR A 144 -3.88 -4.11 -14.05
C TYR A 144 -4.66 -3.04 -14.82
N ASN A 145 -5.83 -3.42 -15.34
CA ASN A 145 -6.76 -2.43 -15.90
C ASN A 145 -7.49 -1.71 -14.76
N LEU A 146 -7.03 -0.52 -14.41
CA LEU A 146 -7.57 0.26 -13.31
C LEU A 146 -9.02 0.76 -13.56
N GLU A 147 -9.51 0.75 -14.80
CA GLU A 147 -10.91 1.11 -15.11
C GLU A 147 -11.91 0.18 -14.42
N THR A 148 -11.51 -1.08 -14.17
CA THR A 148 -12.37 -2.05 -13.48
C THR A 148 -12.57 -1.75 -12.00
N LEU A 149 -11.83 -0.80 -11.40
CA LEU A 149 -12.03 -0.37 -10.01
C LEU A 149 -13.40 0.28 -9.80
N ALA A 150 -14.03 0.80 -10.85
CA ALA A 150 -15.40 1.32 -10.77
C ALA A 150 -16.45 0.23 -10.44
N ASP A 151 -16.12 -1.05 -10.68
CA ASP A 151 -17.04 -2.17 -10.48
C ASP A 151 -17.20 -2.57 -9.01
N THR A 152 -16.24 -2.22 -8.14
CA THR A 152 -16.33 -2.52 -6.70
C THR A 152 -16.95 -1.38 -5.90
N GLN A 153 -17.63 -1.73 -4.78
CA GLN A 153 -18.14 -0.77 -3.82
C GLN A 153 -17.18 -0.55 -2.64
N ARG A 154 -16.09 -1.33 -2.56
CA ARG A 154 -15.09 -1.28 -1.49
C ARG A 154 -14.10 -0.14 -1.70
N HIS A 155 -13.49 0.27 -0.60
CA HIS A 155 -12.31 1.13 -0.67
C HIS A 155 -11.12 0.34 -1.22
N VAL A 156 -10.41 0.91 -2.19
CA VAL A 156 -9.27 0.26 -2.84
C VAL A 156 -8.03 1.14 -2.74
N THR A 157 -7.01 0.62 -2.10
CA THR A 157 -5.66 1.20 -2.17
C THR A 157 -4.91 0.58 -3.34
N VAL A 158 -4.50 1.40 -4.30
CA VAL A 158 -3.73 0.96 -5.48
C VAL A 158 -2.26 1.25 -5.26
N ASP A 159 -1.45 0.18 -5.24
CA ASP A 159 0.00 0.30 -5.16
C ASP A 159 0.67 -0.19 -6.43
N GLY A 160 1.67 0.59 -6.83
CA GLY A 160 2.51 0.26 -7.98
C GLY A 160 2.17 1.02 -9.26
N GLY A 161 3.19 1.59 -9.87
CA GLY A 161 3.11 2.20 -11.19
C GLY A 161 2.26 3.47 -11.31
N VAL A 162 1.79 4.05 -10.22
CA VAL A 162 0.99 5.27 -10.20
C VAL A 162 1.75 6.43 -10.86
N LYS A 163 1.13 7.06 -11.85
CA LYS A 163 1.61 8.23 -12.59
C LYS A 163 0.65 9.41 -12.36
N LEU A 164 1.05 10.62 -12.69
CA LEU A 164 0.18 11.80 -12.62
C LEU A 164 -1.11 11.63 -13.42
N SER A 165 -1.04 10.96 -14.59
CA SER A 165 -2.24 10.64 -15.38
C SER A 165 -3.19 9.69 -14.65
N THR A 166 -2.68 8.74 -13.86
CA THR A 166 -3.48 7.85 -13.02
C THR A 166 -4.22 8.66 -11.95
N VAL A 167 -3.53 9.62 -11.34
CA VAL A 167 -4.14 10.47 -10.32
C VAL A 167 -5.30 11.28 -10.91
N GLN A 168 -5.10 11.92 -12.07
CA GLN A 168 -6.14 12.68 -12.75
C GLN A 168 -7.37 11.84 -13.10
N GLN A 169 -7.16 10.55 -13.43
CA GLN A 169 -8.24 9.61 -13.73
C GLN A 169 -9.11 9.32 -12.50
N PHE A 170 -8.51 9.25 -11.31
CA PHE A 170 -9.19 8.82 -10.07
C PHE A 170 -9.36 9.93 -9.03
N LYS A 171 -9.08 11.18 -9.36
CA LYS A 171 -9.14 12.30 -8.41
C LYS A 171 -10.53 12.52 -7.78
N ASP A 172 -11.59 12.19 -8.50
CA ASP A 172 -12.98 12.36 -8.06
C ASP A 172 -13.58 11.02 -7.53
N GLU A 173 -12.76 9.96 -7.37
CA GLU A 173 -13.18 8.65 -6.89
C GLU A 173 -12.84 8.47 -5.40
N PRO A 174 -13.76 8.77 -4.47
CA PRO A 174 -13.48 8.81 -3.04
C PRO A 174 -13.13 7.42 -2.46
N LYS A 175 -13.41 6.35 -3.19
CA LYS A 175 -13.10 4.97 -2.80
C LYS A 175 -11.70 4.51 -3.20
N VAL A 176 -10.94 5.33 -3.97
CA VAL A 176 -9.64 4.94 -4.48
C VAL A 176 -8.54 5.76 -3.82
N THR A 177 -7.67 5.09 -3.09
CA THR A 177 -6.41 5.66 -2.60
C THR A 177 -5.27 5.23 -3.52
N LEU A 178 -4.49 6.17 -4.01
CA LEU A 178 -3.35 5.89 -4.87
C LEU A 178 -2.04 6.04 -4.08
N VAL A 179 -1.18 5.02 -4.14
CA VAL A 179 0.15 5.07 -3.55
C VAL A 179 1.14 5.68 -4.55
N ALA A 180 1.52 6.93 -4.30
CA ALA A 180 2.47 7.64 -5.12
C ALA A 180 3.91 7.35 -4.68
N GLY A 181 4.66 6.68 -5.53
CA GLY A 181 6.05 6.30 -5.29
C GLY A 181 7.05 7.04 -6.19
N SER A 182 8.06 6.32 -6.64
CA SER A 182 9.24 6.83 -7.35
C SER A 182 8.94 7.67 -8.59
N LYS A 183 7.87 7.36 -9.33
CA LYS A 183 7.50 8.10 -10.54
C LYS A 183 7.00 9.52 -10.27
N VAL A 184 6.53 9.77 -9.06
CA VAL A 184 6.01 11.07 -8.62
C VAL A 184 7.07 11.81 -7.79
N LEU A 185 7.78 11.10 -6.91
CA LEU A 185 8.63 11.67 -5.87
C LEU A 185 10.10 11.81 -6.26
N PHE A 186 10.62 11.00 -7.21
CA PHE A 186 12.04 10.98 -7.56
C PHE A 186 12.37 11.75 -8.86
N ASN A 187 11.85 12.97 -8.97
CA ASN A 187 12.29 13.91 -10.01
C ASN A 187 12.52 15.30 -9.42
N ASP A 188 13.18 16.16 -10.18
CA ASP A 188 13.54 17.50 -9.74
C ASP A 188 12.32 18.42 -9.48
N ASN A 189 11.12 18.01 -9.92
CA ASN A 189 9.87 18.74 -9.77
C ASN A 189 8.89 18.07 -8.77
N TYR A 190 9.38 17.35 -7.77
CA TYR A 190 8.55 16.57 -6.86
C TYR A 190 7.51 17.42 -6.09
N GLU A 191 7.82 18.67 -5.72
CA GLU A 191 6.87 19.57 -5.06
C GLU A 191 5.69 19.92 -5.99
N ALA A 192 5.96 20.29 -7.24
CA ALA A 192 4.92 20.56 -8.23
C ALA A 192 4.08 19.30 -8.56
N ASN A 193 4.70 18.12 -8.55
CA ASN A 193 3.98 16.86 -8.72
C ASN A 193 3.03 16.59 -7.54
N ILE A 194 3.45 16.87 -6.32
CA ILE A 194 2.60 16.71 -5.13
C ILE A 194 1.46 17.73 -5.15
N GLU A 195 1.70 18.98 -5.51
CA GLU A 195 0.63 19.97 -5.68
C GLU A 195 -0.41 19.50 -6.72
N CYS A 196 0.04 18.85 -7.79
CA CYS A 196 -0.85 18.26 -8.80
C CYS A 196 -1.63 17.02 -8.30
N LEU A 197 -1.16 16.35 -7.22
CA LEU A 197 -1.85 15.23 -6.61
C LEU A 197 -3.03 15.64 -5.71
N ILE A 198 -2.99 16.86 -5.19
CA ILE A 198 -3.93 17.37 -4.18
C ILE A 198 -4.85 18.48 -4.70
N SER A 199 -4.61 18.98 -5.92
CA SER A 199 -5.46 19.94 -6.63
C SER A 199 -6.58 19.24 -7.38
#